data_4b5025506346ab7143fdf00894fe0209
#
_entry.id   4b5025506346ab7143fdf00894fe0209
#
_cell.length_a   1.000
_cell.length_b   1.000
_cell.length_c   1.000
_cell.angle_alpha   90.00
_cell.angle_beta   90.00
_cell.angle_gamma   90.00
#
_symmetry.space_group_name_H-M   'P 1'
#
loop_
_entity.id
_entity.type
_entity.pdbx_description
1 polymer ?
#
loop_
_entity_poly.entity_id
_entity_poly.type
_entity_poly.pdbx_seq_one_letter_code
_entity_poly.pdbx_strand_id
1 'polypeptide(L)'
;MRCRLISPLLARPFCIILLAAAATAAARTTVIDDSGTLPHDAALALRWQQLVPRGSVNNQMIGSLALHVKLSVAPWLHRTGRIYLVLPAQQPGALSASWTTQGRLMAGHVATGQRTLVYAGPITTPFLEDMVQLTLSIDGRRLIQGYQINFHFEMDEE
;
A
#
# COMPACT_ATOMS: atom_id res chain seq x y z
N MET A 1 78.05 -27.65 36.19
CA MET A 1 76.79 -28.20 35.70
C MET A 1 75.77 -27.08 35.60
N ARG A 2 75.47 -26.57 34.35
CA ARG A 2 74.56 -25.42 34.14
C ARG A 2 73.29 -25.94 33.49
N CYS A 3 72.21 -25.90 34.26
CA CYS A 3 70.84 -26.21 33.73
C CYS A 3 70.25 -25.00 33.03
N ARG A 4 70.00 -25.14 31.75
CA ARG A 4 69.28 -24.11 30.95
C ARG A 4 67.77 -24.39 30.99
N LEU A 5 67.03 -23.45 31.56
CA LEU A 5 65.54 -23.41 31.48
C LEU A 5 65.13 -22.96 30.12
N ILE A 6 64.32 -23.80 29.47
CA ILE A 6 63.66 -23.50 28.19
C ILE A 6 62.24 -22.96 28.53
N SER A 7 61.94 -21.70 28.15
CA SER A 7 60.63 -21.11 28.32
C SER A 7 59.73 -21.51 27.15
N PRO A 8 58.48 -21.92 27.38
CA PRO A 8 57.53 -22.17 26.31
C PRO A 8 56.90 -20.87 25.80
N LEU A 9 56.96 -20.67 24.47
CA LEU A 9 56.27 -19.61 23.73
C LEU A 9 54.75 -19.84 23.80
N LEU A 10 54.02 -18.92 24.46
CA LEU A 10 52.55 -18.89 24.39
C LEU A 10 52.08 -18.42 23.02
N ALA A 11 51.56 -19.33 22.22
CA ALA A 11 50.83 -19.03 21.02
C ALA A 11 49.43 -18.47 21.39
N ARG A 12 49.19 -17.19 21.15
CA ARG A 12 47.85 -16.55 21.27
C ARG A 12 47.04 -16.86 20.03
N PRO A 13 45.84 -17.43 20.15
CA PRO A 13 44.92 -17.52 18.99
C PRO A 13 44.34 -16.15 18.71
N PHE A 14 44.58 -15.67 17.48
CA PHE A 14 43.98 -14.45 16.94
C PHE A 14 42.57 -14.79 16.49
N CYS A 15 41.56 -14.44 17.32
CA CYS A 15 40.16 -14.63 17.01
C CYS A 15 39.74 -13.53 16.06
N ILE A 16 39.64 -13.84 14.74
CA ILE A 16 39.11 -12.94 13.73
C ILE A 16 37.57 -12.96 13.86
N ILE A 17 37.02 -11.93 14.48
CA ILE A 17 35.56 -11.69 14.50
C ILE A 17 35.16 -11.14 13.13
N LEU A 18 34.57 -12.01 12.30
CA LEU A 18 33.93 -11.62 11.04
C LEU A 18 32.63 -10.89 11.39
N LEU A 19 32.66 -9.55 11.38
CA LEU A 19 31.45 -8.73 11.46
C LEU A 19 30.70 -8.85 10.11
N ALA A 20 29.69 -9.72 10.07
CA ALA A 20 28.75 -9.76 8.94
C ALA A 20 27.89 -8.49 9.00
N ALA A 21 28.19 -7.51 8.17
CA ALA A 21 27.32 -6.36 7.94
C ALA A 21 26.06 -6.85 7.22
N ALA A 22 24.98 -7.06 7.97
CA ALA A 22 23.66 -7.26 7.39
C ALA A 22 23.24 -5.95 6.70
N ALA A 23 23.39 -5.88 5.39
CA ALA A 23 22.81 -4.82 4.57
C ALA A 23 21.29 -4.94 4.70
N THR A 24 20.66 -4.07 5.48
CA THR A 24 19.21 -3.92 5.48
C THR A 24 18.84 -3.33 4.12
N ALA A 25 18.32 -4.16 3.22
CA ALA A 25 17.69 -3.68 2.00
C ALA A 25 16.48 -2.84 2.42
N ALA A 26 16.62 -1.52 2.36
CA ALA A 26 15.50 -0.62 2.55
C ALA A 26 14.59 -0.79 1.34
N ALA A 27 13.39 -1.34 1.53
CA ALA A 27 12.38 -1.42 0.49
C ALA A 27 12.11 0.00 -0.01
N ARG A 28 12.31 0.21 -1.32
CA ARG A 28 12.06 1.50 -1.94
C ARG A 28 10.60 1.57 -2.34
N THR A 29 9.87 2.51 -1.76
CA THR A 29 8.48 2.78 -2.12
C THR A 29 8.44 3.84 -3.23
N THR A 30 7.73 3.56 -4.31
CA THR A 30 7.57 4.46 -5.46
C THR A 30 6.10 4.57 -5.82
N VAL A 31 5.62 5.80 -6.08
CA VAL A 31 4.25 6.02 -6.56
C VAL A 31 4.12 5.52 -8.00
N ILE A 32 3.06 4.77 -8.27
CA ILE A 32 2.76 4.22 -9.59
C ILE A 32 1.93 5.24 -10.38
N ASP A 33 2.19 5.36 -11.67
CA ASP A 33 1.32 6.10 -12.57
C ASP A 33 0.00 5.33 -12.80
N ASP A 34 -1.08 5.88 -12.27
CA ASP A 34 -2.45 5.38 -12.37
C ASP A 34 -3.36 6.28 -13.23
N SER A 35 -2.78 7.19 -14.00
CA SER A 35 -3.49 8.15 -14.86
C SER A 35 -4.42 7.48 -15.90
N GLY A 36 -4.19 6.21 -16.19
CA GLY A 36 -5.04 5.37 -17.02
C GLY A 36 -6.27 4.81 -16.30
N THR A 37 -6.43 5.02 -15.01
CA THR A 37 -7.59 4.56 -14.23
C THR A 37 -8.79 5.46 -14.51
N LEU A 38 -9.87 4.86 -14.97
CA LEU A 38 -11.09 5.59 -15.36
C LEU A 38 -12.31 5.08 -14.57
N PRO A 39 -13.17 5.98 -14.08
CA PRO A 39 -14.47 5.58 -13.57
C PRO A 39 -15.33 5.05 -14.74
N HIS A 40 -15.99 3.93 -14.53
CA HIS A 40 -16.94 3.38 -15.50
C HIS A 40 -18.24 4.18 -15.50
N ASP A 41 -18.64 4.70 -14.34
CA ASP A 41 -19.82 5.53 -14.17
C ASP A 41 -19.44 7.00 -13.99
N ALA A 42 -20.22 7.89 -14.59
CA ALA A 42 -19.90 9.32 -14.66
C ALA A 42 -20.00 10.07 -13.30
N ALA A 43 -20.66 9.48 -12.29
CA ALA A 43 -20.87 10.14 -11.01
C ALA A 43 -21.00 9.15 -9.85
N LEU A 44 -20.32 9.46 -8.76
CA LEU A 44 -20.50 8.79 -7.47
C LEU A 44 -21.75 9.37 -6.78
N ALA A 45 -22.82 8.59 -6.69
CA ALA A 45 -24.02 8.97 -5.94
C ALA A 45 -23.88 8.54 -4.48
N LEU A 46 -23.66 9.49 -3.59
CA LEU A 46 -23.66 9.26 -2.15
C LEU A 46 -25.08 9.25 -1.59
N ARG A 47 -25.40 8.25 -0.79
CA ARG A 47 -26.69 8.10 -0.10
C ARG A 47 -26.45 7.94 1.40
N TRP A 48 -27.38 8.50 2.19
CA TRP A 48 -27.38 8.28 3.63
C TRP A 48 -27.60 6.79 3.92
N GLN A 49 -26.77 6.20 4.78
CA GLN A 49 -26.95 4.81 5.21
C GLN A 49 -28.24 4.64 6.04
N GLN A 50 -28.69 5.68 6.71
CA GLN A 50 -29.96 5.73 7.41
C GLN A 50 -30.87 6.81 6.84
N LEU A 51 -32.16 6.49 6.69
CA LEU A 51 -33.19 7.41 6.13
C LEU A 51 -33.38 8.69 6.97
N VAL A 52 -33.04 8.65 8.25
CA VAL A 52 -33.09 9.80 9.16
C VAL A 52 -31.78 9.84 9.97
N PRO A 53 -30.92 10.84 9.75
CA PRO A 53 -29.74 11.02 10.58
C PRO A 53 -30.19 11.29 12.03
N ARG A 54 -29.89 10.39 12.94
CA ARG A 54 -30.21 10.57 14.36
C ARG A 54 -28.95 10.91 15.16
N GLY A 55 -28.82 12.17 15.53
CA GLY A 55 -27.83 12.65 16.50
C GLY A 55 -26.38 12.35 16.11
N SER A 56 -25.57 11.94 17.07
CA SER A 56 -24.12 11.69 16.87
C SER A 56 -23.78 10.27 16.40
N VAL A 57 -24.74 9.38 16.24
CA VAL A 57 -24.46 7.93 16.21
C VAL A 57 -24.25 7.36 14.81
N ASN A 58 -24.87 7.89 13.76
CA ASN A 58 -24.62 7.37 12.41
C ASN A 58 -24.98 8.38 11.31
N ASN A 59 -24.02 9.22 10.96
CA ASN A 59 -24.13 10.18 9.86
C ASN A 59 -23.30 9.70 8.63
N GLN A 60 -23.22 8.39 8.43
CA GLN A 60 -22.48 7.84 7.31
C GLN A 60 -23.27 7.94 6.00
N MET A 61 -22.59 8.39 4.98
CA MET A 61 -23.02 8.30 3.58
C MET A 61 -22.21 7.22 2.88
N ILE A 62 -22.87 6.45 2.05
CA ILE A 62 -22.28 5.39 1.26
C ILE A 62 -22.52 5.66 -0.21
N GLY A 63 -21.50 5.42 -1.03
CA GLY A 63 -21.59 5.43 -2.47
C GLY A 63 -20.78 4.33 -3.10
N SER A 64 -21.23 3.82 -4.23
CA SER A 64 -20.53 2.79 -4.97
C SER A 64 -20.20 3.26 -6.38
N LEU A 65 -19.04 2.83 -6.88
CA LEU A 65 -18.50 3.24 -8.17
C LEU A 65 -17.72 2.06 -8.77
N ALA A 66 -17.97 1.77 -10.04
CA ALA A 66 -17.14 0.85 -10.81
C ALA A 66 -15.94 1.60 -11.42
N LEU A 67 -14.74 1.05 -11.27
CA LEU A 67 -13.49 1.60 -11.78
C LEU A 67 -12.82 0.59 -12.71
N HIS A 68 -12.35 1.05 -13.85
CA HIS A 68 -11.33 0.36 -14.63
C HIS A 68 -9.97 0.85 -14.15
N VAL A 69 -9.33 0.08 -13.28
CA VAL A 69 -7.99 0.39 -12.76
C VAL A 69 -6.96 -0.01 -13.80
N LYS A 70 -6.05 0.91 -14.12
CA LYS A 70 -4.94 0.70 -15.04
C LYS A 70 -3.67 1.31 -14.46
N LEU A 71 -2.76 0.44 -14.01
CA LEU A 71 -1.49 0.82 -13.38
C LEU A 71 -0.35 0.61 -14.36
N SER A 72 0.48 1.64 -14.56
CA SER A 72 1.70 1.55 -15.36
C SER A 72 2.83 0.95 -14.53
N VAL A 73 3.11 -0.33 -14.74
CA VAL A 73 4.13 -1.09 -14.00
C VAL A 73 5.34 -1.45 -14.85
N ALA A 74 5.47 -0.84 -16.02
CA ALA A 74 6.57 -1.08 -16.95
C ALA A 74 7.98 -0.94 -16.34
N PRO A 75 8.28 0.01 -15.43
CA PRO A 75 9.59 0.12 -14.80
C PRO A 75 10.02 -1.11 -13.99
N TRP A 76 9.06 -1.93 -13.57
CA TRP A 76 9.28 -3.12 -12.74
C TRP A 76 9.09 -4.44 -13.48
N LEU A 77 9.05 -4.42 -14.82
CA LEU A 77 8.96 -5.65 -15.63
C LEU A 77 10.04 -6.66 -15.24
N HIS A 78 9.62 -7.93 -15.15
CA HIS A 78 10.45 -9.09 -14.76
C HIS A 78 10.99 -9.05 -13.32
N ARG A 79 10.44 -8.17 -12.47
CA ARG A 79 10.70 -8.15 -11.03
C ARG A 79 9.49 -8.65 -10.25
N THR A 80 9.72 -8.99 -9.00
CA THR A 80 8.66 -9.23 -8.02
C THR A 80 8.45 -7.95 -7.22
N GLY A 81 7.18 -7.60 -6.94
CA GLY A 81 6.85 -6.42 -6.19
C GLY A 81 5.53 -6.55 -5.46
N ARG A 82 5.29 -5.60 -4.56
CA ARG A 82 4.04 -5.45 -3.82
C ARG A 82 3.44 -4.10 -4.11
N ILE A 83 2.17 -4.10 -4.54
CA ILE A 83 1.44 -2.86 -4.82
C ILE A 83 0.43 -2.62 -3.71
N TYR A 84 0.38 -1.39 -3.23
CA TYR A 84 -0.54 -0.93 -2.20
C TYR A 84 -1.43 0.17 -2.72
N LEU A 85 -2.72 0.11 -2.38
CA LEU A 85 -3.62 1.24 -2.50
C LEU A 85 -3.50 2.09 -1.24
N VAL A 86 -3.27 3.38 -1.41
CA VAL A 86 -3.05 4.34 -0.34
C VAL A 86 -4.17 5.36 -0.31
N LEU A 87 -4.72 5.58 0.88
CA LEU A 87 -5.63 6.68 1.15
C LEU A 87 -4.93 7.68 2.09
N PRO A 88 -4.46 8.83 1.58
CA PRO A 88 -3.69 9.78 2.36
C PRO A 88 -4.41 10.30 3.59
N ALA A 89 -3.64 10.66 4.64
CA ALA A 89 -4.18 11.19 5.89
C ALA A 89 -4.83 12.58 5.77
N GLN A 90 -4.48 13.34 4.71
CA GLN A 90 -4.95 14.70 4.45
C GLN A 90 -6.38 14.77 3.90
N GLN A 91 -7.15 13.69 3.99
CA GLN A 91 -8.55 13.68 3.60
C GLN A 91 -9.40 14.42 4.65
N PRO A 92 -10.33 15.31 4.25
CA PRO A 92 -11.26 15.93 5.19
C PRO A 92 -12.27 14.89 5.70
N GLY A 93 -12.08 14.45 6.92
CA GLY A 93 -12.97 13.51 7.61
C GLY A 93 -12.51 12.05 7.58
N ALA A 94 -13.22 11.24 8.35
CA ALA A 94 -13.02 9.80 8.33
C ALA A 94 -13.66 9.22 7.04
N LEU A 95 -12.82 8.89 6.08
CA LEU A 95 -13.20 8.21 4.85
C LEU A 95 -12.69 6.77 4.93
N SER A 96 -13.51 5.84 4.53
CA SER A 96 -13.08 4.46 4.29
C SER A 96 -13.57 4.00 2.91
N ALA A 97 -12.79 3.16 2.29
CA ALA A 97 -13.11 2.52 1.03
C ALA A 97 -12.96 1.02 1.16
N SER A 98 -13.91 0.28 0.61
CA SER A 98 -13.81 -1.17 0.42
C SER A 98 -14.01 -1.48 -1.05
N TRP A 99 -13.39 -2.55 -1.54
CA TRP A 99 -13.52 -2.93 -2.94
C TRP A 99 -13.50 -4.43 -3.14
N THR A 100 -14.16 -4.83 -4.21
CA THR A 100 -14.05 -6.15 -4.82
C THR A 100 -13.45 -6.03 -6.20
N THR A 101 -12.83 -7.08 -6.68
CA THR A 101 -12.10 -7.13 -7.95
C THR A 101 -12.57 -8.31 -8.77
N GLN A 102 -12.37 -8.27 -10.08
CA GLN A 102 -12.73 -9.35 -10.99
C GLN A 102 -11.51 -10.02 -11.63
N GLY A 103 -10.31 -9.47 -11.42
CA GLY A 103 -9.11 -9.90 -12.09
C GLY A 103 -7.96 -10.21 -11.14
N ARG A 104 -6.83 -9.53 -11.31
CA ARG A 104 -5.55 -9.84 -10.65
C ARG A 104 -5.32 -9.10 -9.34
N LEU A 105 -6.03 -8.01 -9.11
CA LEU A 105 -5.93 -7.27 -7.85
C LEU A 105 -6.65 -8.02 -6.73
N MET A 106 -6.18 -7.83 -5.51
CA MET A 106 -6.81 -8.35 -4.30
C MET A 106 -7.90 -7.42 -3.82
N ALA A 107 -9.06 -7.99 -3.44
CA ALA A 107 -10.11 -7.26 -2.74
C ALA A 107 -9.61 -6.81 -1.36
N GLY A 108 -10.17 -5.70 -0.84
CA GLY A 108 -9.72 -5.18 0.44
C GLY A 108 -10.52 -3.97 0.93
N HIS A 109 -9.96 -3.33 1.93
CA HIS A 109 -10.45 -2.07 2.47
C HIS A 109 -9.28 -1.18 2.88
N VAL A 110 -9.48 0.12 2.87
CA VAL A 110 -8.52 1.12 3.33
C VAL A 110 -9.25 2.24 4.05
N ALA A 111 -8.68 2.76 5.11
CA ALA A 111 -9.16 3.95 5.80
C ALA A 111 -8.18 5.12 5.64
N THR A 112 -8.64 6.34 5.92
CA THR A 112 -7.81 7.55 5.89
C THR A 112 -6.49 7.35 6.63
N GLY A 113 -5.38 7.66 5.99
CA GLY A 113 -4.02 7.49 6.52
C GLY A 113 -3.47 6.06 6.47
N GLN A 114 -4.15 5.13 5.80
CA GLN A 114 -3.73 3.73 5.69
C GLN A 114 -3.35 3.37 4.25
N ARG A 115 -2.60 2.28 4.12
CA ARG A 115 -2.35 1.59 2.85
C ARG A 115 -2.72 0.11 2.97
N THR A 116 -3.24 -0.47 1.90
CA THR A 116 -3.67 -1.87 1.84
C THR A 116 -3.06 -2.55 0.61
N LEU A 117 -2.51 -3.74 0.82
CA LEU A 117 -1.93 -4.56 -0.24
C LEU A 117 -3.01 -4.95 -1.26
N VAL A 118 -2.77 -4.65 -2.54
CA VAL A 118 -3.69 -4.97 -3.66
C VAL A 118 -3.07 -5.92 -4.68
N TYR A 119 -1.75 -6.10 -4.65
CA TYR A 119 -1.06 -7.05 -5.52
C TYR A 119 0.27 -7.48 -4.89
N ALA A 120 0.61 -8.76 -5.02
CA ALA A 120 1.93 -9.29 -4.68
C ALA A 120 2.29 -10.37 -5.69
N GLY A 121 3.46 -10.23 -6.32
CA GLY A 121 3.93 -11.23 -7.28
C GLY A 121 4.78 -10.66 -8.40
N PRO A 122 5.08 -11.50 -9.41
CA PRO A 122 5.92 -11.12 -10.54
C PRO A 122 5.17 -10.17 -11.49
N ILE A 123 5.85 -9.11 -11.91
CA ILE A 123 5.37 -8.17 -12.92
C ILE A 123 5.74 -8.70 -14.30
N THR A 124 4.75 -9.22 -15.02
CA THR A 124 4.95 -9.87 -16.33
C THR A 124 4.46 -9.03 -17.51
N THR A 125 3.71 -7.97 -17.26
CA THR A 125 3.12 -7.09 -18.27
C THR A 125 3.38 -5.63 -17.92
N PRO A 126 3.48 -4.72 -18.90
CA PRO A 126 3.74 -3.29 -18.64
C PRO A 126 2.59 -2.59 -17.93
N PHE A 127 1.38 -3.13 -18.02
CA PHE A 127 0.20 -2.63 -17.34
C PHE A 127 -0.44 -3.74 -16.49
N LEU A 128 -0.93 -3.35 -15.33
CA LEU A 128 -1.81 -4.17 -14.50
C LEU A 128 -3.19 -3.54 -14.56
N GLU A 129 -4.15 -4.29 -15.12
CA GLU A 129 -5.52 -3.82 -15.33
C GLU A 129 -6.51 -4.71 -14.59
N ASP A 130 -7.56 -4.10 -14.02
CA ASP A 130 -8.63 -4.81 -13.34
C ASP A 130 -9.92 -3.97 -13.29
N MET A 131 -11.05 -4.65 -13.20
CA MET A 131 -12.34 -4.04 -12.89
C MET A 131 -12.59 -4.11 -11.39
N VAL A 132 -12.75 -2.95 -10.77
CA VAL A 132 -12.88 -2.79 -9.33
C VAL A 132 -14.24 -2.17 -9.01
N GLN A 133 -15.02 -2.83 -8.17
CA GLN A 133 -16.22 -2.25 -7.58
C GLN A 133 -15.85 -1.63 -6.24
N LEU A 134 -15.76 -0.30 -6.21
CA LEU A 134 -15.41 0.49 -5.04
C LEU A 134 -16.68 0.91 -4.29
N THR A 135 -16.68 0.76 -2.98
CA THR A 135 -17.69 1.30 -2.07
C THR A 135 -17.01 2.25 -1.09
N LEU A 136 -17.46 3.50 -1.08
CA LEU A 136 -16.97 4.56 -0.20
C LEU A 136 -17.93 4.77 0.95
N SER A 137 -17.38 5.00 2.15
CA SER A 137 -18.13 5.39 3.34
C SER A 137 -17.48 6.64 3.95
N ILE A 138 -18.28 7.70 4.14
CA ILE A 138 -17.82 8.99 4.67
C ILE A 138 -18.80 9.55 5.70
N ASP A 139 -18.30 10.28 6.70
CA ASP A 139 -19.14 11.05 7.60
C ASP A 139 -19.74 12.27 6.87
N GLY A 140 -21.03 12.23 6.57
CA GLY A 140 -21.71 13.27 5.81
C GLY A 140 -21.71 14.67 6.43
N ARG A 141 -21.42 14.78 7.74
CA ARG A 141 -21.27 16.09 8.43
C ARG A 141 -20.02 16.84 7.97
N ARG A 142 -19.05 16.14 7.41
CA ARG A 142 -17.76 16.67 6.97
C ARG A 142 -17.65 16.77 5.46
N LEU A 143 -18.74 16.48 4.76
CA LEU A 143 -18.78 16.58 3.30
C LEU A 143 -18.86 18.06 2.91
N ILE A 144 -17.80 18.57 2.29
CA ILE A 144 -17.74 19.91 1.73
C ILE A 144 -18.04 19.79 0.23
N GLN A 145 -18.81 20.72 -0.32
CA GLN A 145 -19.11 20.76 -1.76
C GLN A 145 -17.81 20.79 -2.59
N GLY A 146 -17.65 19.91 -3.58
CA GLY A 146 -16.46 19.82 -4.41
C GLY A 146 -15.34 18.93 -3.85
N TYR A 147 -15.66 18.06 -2.90
CA TYR A 147 -14.71 17.14 -2.31
C TYR A 147 -14.12 16.18 -3.35
N GLN A 148 -12.78 16.18 -3.46
CA GLN A 148 -12.04 15.20 -4.27
C GLN A 148 -11.40 14.16 -3.37
N ILE A 149 -11.63 12.90 -3.68
CA ILE A 149 -11.00 11.79 -3.00
C ILE A 149 -9.75 11.44 -3.80
N ASN A 150 -8.58 11.58 -3.18
CA ASN A 150 -7.31 11.27 -3.80
C ASN A 150 -6.82 9.91 -3.29
N PHE A 151 -6.91 8.90 -4.14
CA PHE A 151 -6.19 7.64 -3.96
C PHE A 151 -4.92 7.68 -4.80
N HIS A 152 -3.94 6.89 -4.42
CA HIS A 152 -2.81 6.57 -5.28
C HIS A 152 -2.32 5.15 -4.99
N PHE A 153 -1.51 4.62 -5.91
CA PHE A 153 -0.91 3.32 -5.77
C PHE A 153 0.60 3.45 -5.56
N GLU A 154 1.14 2.61 -4.69
CA GLU A 154 2.57 2.56 -4.38
C GLU A 154 3.11 1.17 -4.65
N MET A 155 4.34 1.11 -5.18
CA MET A 155 5.14 -0.09 -5.37
C MET A 155 6.22 -0.16 -4.31
N ASP A 156 6.25 -1.26 -3.55
CA ASP A 156 7.41 -1.65 -2.74
C ASP A 156 8.22 -2.68 -3.55
N GLU A 157 9.47 -2.34 -3.88
CA GLU A 157 10.41 -3.23 -4.55
C GLU A 157 11.03 -4.20 -3.53
N GLU A 158 11.06 -5.49 -3.88
CA GLU A 158 11.78 -6.53 -3.10
C GLU A 158 13.22 -6.71 -3.57
#